data_2ad1c8d0850c54c592c8cfaa70d205ec
#
_entry.id   2ad1c8d0850c54c592c8cfaa70d205ec
#
_cell.length_a   1.000
_cell.length_b   1.000
_cell.length_c   1.000
_cell.angle_alpha   90.00
_cell.angle_beta   90.00
_cell.angle_gamma   90.00
#
_symmetry.space_group_name_H-M   'P 1'
#
loop_
_entity.id
_entity.type
_entity.pdbx_description
1 polymer ?
#
loop_
_entity_poly.entity_id
_entity_poly.type
_entity_poly.pdbx_seq_one_letter_code
_entity_poly.pdbx_strand_id
1 'polypeptide(L)'
;EKGAVRKDLVSGIDISATTLVLGGIEKPVWVEGEDLFAEGFKRNYVISARDRCDFTIDRVRAVTTQRFKYLKNFMTDRPFMQAQYRDGSDYLVDARKSYNEGKMNAAQRFSWAPKRVAEELYDLKNDPFEINNLADDPKYAKHLERHRKILMRWMKKTDDKGQYPETVVALKGVLEQWGDQAVNPEYERARN
;
A
#
# COMPACT_ATOMS: atom_id res chain seq x y z
N GLU A 1 -10.41 -4.96 -29.11
CA GLU A 1 -11.40 -6.05 -29.29
C GLU A 1 -12.33 -6.10 -28.08
N LYS A 2 -13.64 -6.33 -28.32
CA LYS A 2 -14.61 -6.45 -27.23
C LYS A 2 -14.31 -7.68 -26.38
N GLY A 3 -14.16 -7.50 -25.04
CA GLY A 3 -13.83 -8.59 -24.12
C GLY A 3 -12.33 -8.91 -24.01
N ALA A 4 -11.45 -8.14 -24.64
CA ALA A 4 -10.00 -8.30 -24.47
C ALA A 4 -9.57 -8.00 -23.03
N VAL A 5 -8.66 -8.82 -22.50
CA VAL A 5 -8.05 -8.63 -21.19
C VAL A 5 -6.57 -8.27 -21.37
N ARG A 6 -6.18 -7.11 -20.90
CA ARG A 6 -4.78 -6.68 -20.86
C ARG A 6 -4.11 -7.15 -19.55
N LYS A 7 -2.83 -7.52 -19.68
CA LYS A 7 -2.01 -7.96 -18.53
C LYS A 7 -0.86 -7.00 -18.22
N ASP A 8 -0.94 -5.78 -18.74
CA ASP A 8 0.04 -4.75 -18.48
C ASP A 8 -0.01 -4.31 -17.00
N LEU A 9 1.12 -3.84 -16.50
CA LEU A 9 1.15 -3.16 -15.22
C LEU A 9 0.54 -1.76 -15.39
N VAL A 10 -0.55 -1.50 -14.68
CA VAL A 10 -1.26 -0.22 -14.71
C VAL A 10 -1.33 0.39 -13.31
N SER A 11 -1.37 1.71 -13.24
CA SER A 11 -1.57 2.46 -12.01
C SER A 11 -2.91 3.20 -12.06
N GLY A 12 -3.53 3.45 -10.89
CA GLY A 12 -4.78 4.22 -10.83
C GLY A 12 -4.65 5.63 -11.42
N ILE A 13 -3.45 6.25 -11.37
CA ILE A 13 -3.20 7.57 -11.99
C ILE A 13 -3.27 7.55 -13.51
N ASP A 14 -3.13 6.40 -14.15
CA ASP A 14 -3.22 6.26 -15.61
C ASP A 14 -4.66 6.46 -16.12
N ILE A 15 -5.64 6.21 -15.27
CA ILE A 15 -7.06 6.38 -15.62
C ILE A 15 -7.35 7.85 -15.95
N SER A 16 -6.88 8.78 -15.12
CA SER A 16 -7.07 10.22 -15.35
C SER A 16 -6.33 10.68 -16.61
N ALA A 17 -5.08 10.27 -16.81
CA ALA A 17 -4.31 10.57 -18.00
C ALA A 17 -5.00 10.06 -19.28
N THR A 18 -5.45 8.81 -19.26
CA THR A 18 -6.18 8.19 -20.37
C THR A 18 -7.50 8.91 -20.66
N THR A 19 -8.24 9.28 -19.61
CA THR A 19 -9.51 10.01 -19.77
C THR A 19 -9.31 11.37 -20.47
N LEU A 20 -8.27 12.11 -20.12
CA LEU A 20 -7.94 13.37 -20.77
C LEU A 20 -7.65 13.16 -22.27
N VAL A 21 -6.79 12.21 -22.60
CA VAL A 21 -6.43 11.91 -24.00
C VAL A 21 -7.65 11.47 -24.81
N LEU A 22 -8.48 10.57 -24.26
CA LEU A 22 -9.71 10.13 -24.93
C LEU A 22 -10.72 11.27 -25.12
N GLY A 23 -10.70 12.28 -24.23
CA GLY A 23 -11.49 13.50 -24.36
C GLY A 23 -10.91 14.54 -25.35
N GLY A 24 -9.80 14.22 -26.02
CA GLY A 24 -9.12 15.14 -26.93
C GLY A 24 -8.36 16.26 -26.22
N ILE A 25 -8.09 16.12 -24.93
CA ILE A 25 -7.38 17.10 -24.11
C ILE A 25 -5.91 16.67 -24.01
N GLU A 26 -5.00 17.56 -24.34
CA GLU A 26 -3.56 17.33 -24.16
C GLU A 26 -3.26 17.09 -22.68
N LYS A 27 -2.52 16.02 -22.38
CA LYS A 27 -2.16 15.67 -21.01
C LYS A 27 -1.21 16.72 -20.42
N PRO A 28 -1.62 17.43 -19.34
CA PRO A 28 -0.74 18.40 -18.68
C PRO A 28 0.55 17.76 -18.17
N VAL A 29 1.66 18.50 -18.20
CA VAL A 29 3.00 17.99 -17.80
C VAL A 29 3.10 17.52 -16.35
N TRP A 30 2.25 18.01 -15.47
CA TRP A 30 2.17 17.61 -14.06
C TRP A 30 1.37 16.32 -13.82
N VAL A 31 0.67 15.80 -14.85
CA VAL A 31 -0.03 14.51 -14.76
C VAL A 31 0.96 13.39 -14.99
N GLU A 32 1.30 12.66 -13.95
CA GLU A 32 2.31 11.57 -13.98
C GLU A 32 1.76 10.27 -14.59
N GLY A 33 0.45 10.10 -14.68
CA GLY A 33 -0.17 8.95 -15.34
C GLY A 33 0.15 8.90 -16.83
N GLU A 34 0.07 7.72 -17.41
CA GLU A 34 0.30 7.46 -18.83
C GLU A 34 -1.01 7.06 -19.52
N ASP A 35 -1.15 7.39 -20.81
CA ASP A 35 -2.28 6.92 -21.59
C ASP A 35 -2.18 5.40 -21.80
N LEU A 36 -3.17 4.67 -21.30
CA LEU A 36 -3.22 3.20 -21.40
C LEU A 36 -3.39 2.70 -22.83
N PHE A 37 -3.87 3.55 -23.74
CA PHE A 37 -4.07 3.22 -25.14
C PHE A 37 -2.97 3.76 -26.07
N ALA A 38 -1.97 4.44 -25.51
CA ALA A 38 -0.82 4.87 -26.29
C ALA A 38 -0.13 3.69 -26.96
N GLU A 39 0.31 3.88 -28.21
CA GLU A 39 1.10 2.89 -28.92
C GLU A 39 2.38 2.57 -28.15
N GLY A 40 2.64 1.27 -27.96
CA GLY A 40 3.81 0.81 -27.21
C GLY A 40 3.73 1.04 -25.70
N PHE A 41 2.56 1.33 -25.12
CA PHE A 41 2.42 1.41 -23.67
C PHE A 41 3.05 0.22 -22.97
N LYS A 42 4.02 0.47 -22.13
CA LYS A 42 4.73 -0.58 -21.38
C LYS A 42 5.28 0.01 -20.09
N ARG A 43 5.02 -0.68 -18.98
CA ARG A 43 5.55 -0.29 -17.68
C ARG A 43 6.31 -1.47 -17.04
N ASN A 44 7.46 -1.18 -16.45
CA ASN A 44 8.30 -2.21 -15.83
C ASN A 44 7.97 -2.45 -14.36
N TYR A 45 7.37 -1.47 -13.68
CA TYR A 45 6.91 -1.56 -12.30
C TYR A 45 5.86 -0.50 -11.99
N VAL A 46 5.09 -0.74 -10.96
CA VAL A 46 4.15 0.20 -10.36
C VAL A 46 4.54 0.42 -8.90
N ILE A 47 4.43 1.66 -8.44
CA ILE A 47 4.57 2.01 -7.02
C ILE A 47 3.19 2.21 -6.42
N SER A 48 2.99 1.68 -5.23
CA SER A 48 1.82 1.95 -4.40
C SER A 48 2.27 2.46 -3.03
N ALA A 49 1.52 3.39 -2.47
CA ALA A 49 1.80 4.01 -1.18
C ALA A 49 0.55 4.01 -0.31
N ARG A 50 0.75 3.82 0.99
CA ARG A 50 -0.25 4.04 2.03
C ARG A 50 0.40 4.80 3.17
N ASP A 51 -0.17 5.93 3.59
CA ASP A 51 0.32 6.72 4.72
C ASP A 51 -0.69 6.78 5.84
N ARG A 52 -1.93 7.02 5.52
CA ARG A 52 -3.05 7.05 6.45
C ARG A 52 -4.34 6.69 5.72
N CYS A 53 -5.28 6.11 6.44
CA CYS A 53 -6.66 5.97 6.00
C CYS A 53 -7.55 6.47 7.13
N ASP A 54 -8.24 7.57 6.91
CA ASP A 54 -9.01 8.30 7.93
C ASP A 54 -8.13 8.64 9.15
N PHE A 55 -8.41 8.07 10.31
CA PHE A 55 -7.59 8.22 11.52
C PHE A 55 -6.52 7.14 11.69
N THR A 56 -6.51 6.08 10.86
CA THR A 56 -5.55 4.97 10.99
C THR A 56 -4.23 5.32 10.35
N ILE A 57 -3.21 5.61 11.16
CA ILE A 57 -1.87 5.94 10.69
C ILE A 57 -1.11 4.69 10.29
N ASP A 58 -0.59 4.71 9.06
CA ASP A 58 0.30 3.68 8.54
C ASP A 58 1.35 4.32 7.62
N ARG A 59 2.40 3.58 7.29
CA ARG A 59 3.39 3.98 6.29
C ARG A 59 3.92 2.74 5.59
N VAL A 60 3.43 2.52 4.38
CA VAL A 60 3.80 1.37 3.54
C VAL A 60 4.10 1.84 2.14
N ARG A 61 5.11 1.26 1.52
CA ARG A 61 5.42 1.44 0.10
C ARG A 61 5.54 0.08 -0.55
N ALA A 62 5.02 -0.04 -1.76
CA ALA A 62 5.14 -1.26 -2.53
C ALA A 62 5.67 -1.01 -3.93
N VAL A 63 6.45 -1.97 -4.43
CA VAL A 63 6.89 -2.07 -5.83
C VAL A 63 6.32 -3.34 -6.41
N THR A 64 5.48 -3.22 -7.42
CA THR A 64 4.93 -4.36 -8.15
C THR A 64 5.55 -4.43 -9.54
N THR A 65 6.12 -5.57 -9.89
CA THR A 65 6.58 -5.93 -11.25
C THR A 65 5.66 -7.02 -11.81
N GLN A 66 5.89 -7.47 -13.03
CA GLN A 66 5.08 -8.54 -13.65
C GLN A 66 5.03 -9.85 -12.84
N ARG A 67 6.05 -10.10 -12.02
CA ARG A 67 6.13 -11.36 -11.26
C ARG A 67 6.23 -11.16 -9.76
N PHE A 68 6.91 -10.13 -9.30
CA PHE A 68 7.18 -9.96 -7.88
C PHE A 68 6.56 -8.68 -7.35
N LYS A 69 6.08 -8.74 -6.10
CA LYS A 69 5.67 -7.59 -5.32
C LYS A 69 6.53 -7.51 -4.07
N TYR A 70 7.09 -6.35 -3.84
CA TYR A 70 7.87 -6.02 -2.66
C TYR A 70 7.13 -4.95 -1.85
N LEU A 71 7.06 -5.14 -0.53
CA LEU A 71 6.53 -4.15 0.39
C LEU A 71 7.60 -3.75 1.41
N LYS A 72 7.65 -2.46 1.71
CA LYS A 72 8.38 -1.90 2.85
C LYS A 72 7.40 -1.34 3.85
N ASN A 73 7.40 -1.93 5.05
CA ASN A 73 6.61 -1.47 6.19
C ASN A 73 7.51 -0.60 7.07
N PHE A 74 7.19 0.68 7.19
CA PHE A 74 7.94 1.61 8.04
C PHE A 74 7.49 1.53 9.51
N MET A 75 6.28 1.01 9.77
CA MET A 75 5.69 0.89 11.10
C MET A 75 5.45 -0.58 11.42
N THR A 76 6.46 -1.21 12.04
CA THR A 76 6.44 -2.65 12.36
C THR A 76 5.86 -2.95 13.74
N ASP A 77 5.57 -1.93 14.53
CA ASP A 77 5.07 -1.98 15.89
C ASP A 77 3.56 -2.28 16.00
N ARG A 78 2.89 -2.42 14.89
CA ARG A 78 1.42 -2.54 14.79
C ARG A 78 0.96 -3.57 13.76
N PRO A 79 -0.29 -4.11 13.85
CA PRO A 79 -0.86 -5.03 12.86
C PRO A 79 -1.22 -4.32 11.56
N PHE A 80 -1.52 -5.11 10.50
CA PHE A 80 -2.20 -4.58 9.33
C PHE A 80 -3.63 -4.16 9.65
N MET A 81 -4.34 -5.01 10.39
CA MET A 81 -5.72 -4.75 10.82
C MET A 81 -5.71 -3.91 12.10
N GLN A 82 -5.42 -2.63 11.94
CA GLN A 82 -5.52 -1.62 12.99
C GLN A 82 -6.99 -1.19 13.19
N ALA A 83 -7.24 -0.42 14.25
CA ALA A 83 -8.52 0.25 14.43
C ALA A 83 -8.82 1.15 13.22
N GLN A 84 -10.04 1.10 12.71
CA GLN A 84 -10.47 1.83 11.52
C GLN A 84 -11.97 2.18 11.60
N TYR A 85 -12.41 3.14 10.80
CA TYR A 85 -13.79 3.63 10.81
C TYR A 85 -14.85 2.56 10.53
N ARG A 86 -14.48 1.43 9.92
CA ARG A 86 -15.38 0.29 9.63
C ARG A 86 -15.41 -0.77 10.71
N ASP A 87 -14.75 -0.59 11.84
CA ASP A 87 -14.63 -1.62 12.90
C ASP A 87 -15.99 -2.10 13.44
N GLY A 88 -17.04 -1.30 13.33
CA GLY A 88 -18.40 -1.68 13.67
C GLY A 88 -19.15 -2.51 12.62
N SER A 89 -18.57 -2.79 11.45
CA SER A 89 -19.22 -3.64 10.44
C SER A 89 -19.18 -5.11 10.84
N ASP A 90 -20.27 -5.84 10.58
CA ASP A 90 -20.47 -7.22 11.03
C ASP A 90 -19.29 -8.14 10.71
N TYR A 91 -18.75 -8.06 9.47
CA TYR A 91 -17.64 -8.91 9.06
C TYR A 91 -16.34 -8.63 9.83
N LEU A 92 -16.07 -7.39 10.25
CA LEU A 92 -14.89 -7.06 11.07
C LEU A 92 -15.11 -7.45 12.54
N VAL A 93 -16.32 -7.32 13.06
CA VAL A 93 -16.69 -7.79 14.40
C VAL A 93 -16.47 -9.32 14.47
N ASP A 94 -16.99 -10.06 13.49
CA ASP A 94 -16.83 -11.51 13.43
C ASP A 94 -15.38 -11.94 13.22
N ALA A 95 -14.62 -11.23 12.37
CA ALA A 95 -13.20 -11.49 12.16
C ALA A 95 -12.41 -11.27 13.46
N ARG A 96 -12.62 -10.16 14.16
CA ARG A 96 -11.98 -9.88 15.47
C ARG A 96 -12.31 -10.94 16.51
N LYS A 97 -13.58 -11.35 16.58
CA LYS A 97 -14.01 -12.45 17.44
C LYS A 97 -13.28 -13.74 17.11
N SER A 98 -13.22 -14.12 15.82
CA SER A 98 -12.53 -15.31 15.36
C SER A 98 -11.02 -15.28 15.68
N TYR A 99 -10.39 -14.12 15.57
CA TYR A 99 -8.99 -13.92 15.97
C TYR A 99 -8.80 -14.15 17.48
N ASN A 100 -9.61 -13.51 18.31
CA ASN A 100 -9.55 -13.61 19.78
C ASN A 100 -9.82 -15.04 20.28
N GLU A 101 -10.67 -15.78 19.59
CA GLU A 101 -10.99 -17.19 19.90
C GLU A 101 -9.97 -18.19 19.31
N GLY A 102 -8.92 -17.71 18.61
CA GLY A 102 -7.89 -18.56 18.01
C GLY A 102 -8.38 -19.40 16.82
N LYS A 103 -9.52 -19.07 16.23
CA LYS A 103 -10.16 -19.84 15.13
C LYS A 103 -9.60 -19.53 13.75
N MET A 104 -8.75 -18.52 13.60
CA MET A 104 -8.14 -18.17 12.33
C MET A 104 -7.00 -19.10 11.94
N ASN A 105 -6.89 -19.45 10.66
CA ASN A 105 -5.71 -20.11 10.11
C ASN A 105 -4.49 -19.16 10.07
N ALA A 106 -3.32 -19.67 9.71
CA ALA A 106 -2.06 -18.90 9.71
C ALA A 106 -2.14 -17.66 8.78
N ALA A 107 -2.68 -17.81 7.56
CA ALA A 107 -2.81 -16.72 6.61
C ALA A 107 -3.75 -15.61 7.11
N GLN A 108 -4.89 -16.00 7.68
CA GLN A 108 -5.83 -15.05 8.27
C GLN A 108 -5.20 -14.29 9.45
N ARG A 109 -4.50 -15.01 10.34
CA ARG A 109 -3.86 -14.43 11.53
C ARG A 109 -2.73 -13.47 11.20
N PHE A 110 -2.10 -13.61 10.03
CA PHE A 110 -1.02 -12.72 9.60
C PHE A 110 -1.43 -11.24 9.65
N SER A 111 -2.63 -10.90 9.17
CA SER A 111 -3.13 -9.51 9.17
C SER A 111 -3.44 -8.97 10.58
N TRP A 112 -3.66 -9.84 11.55
CA TRP A 112 -4.00 -9.50 12.95
C TRP A 112 -2.82 -9.61 13.90
N ALA A 113 -1.67 -10.09 13.42
CA ALA A 113 -0.48 -10.22 14.24
C ALA A 113 -0.11 -8.84 14.84
N PRO A 114 0.22 -8.77 16.14
CA PRO A 114 0.44 -7.49 16.84
C PRO A 114 1.61 -6.68 16.29
N LYS A 115 2.49 -7.32 15.54
CA LYS A 115 3.63 -6.70 14.84
C LYS A 115 3.72 -7.24 13.42
N ARG A 116 4.29 -6.44 12.53
CA ARG A 116 4.58 -6.82 11.14
C ARG A 116 6.08 -6.92 10.90
N VAL A 117 6.45 -7.62 9.84
CA VAL A 117 7.82 -7.62 9.32
C VAL A 117 8.11 -6.30 8.59
N ALA A 118 9.40 -5.91 8.57
CA ALA A 118 9.82 -4.68 7.90
C ALA A 118 9.74 -4.76 6.38
N GLU A 119 9.91 -5.96 5.83
CA GLU A 119 9.96 -6.19 4.40
C GLU A 119 9.23 -7.47 4.01
N GLU A 120 8.58 -7.41 2.86
CA GLU A 120 7.88 -8.54 2.28
C GLU A 120 8.20 -8.64 0.80
N LEU A 121 8.36 -9.87 0.31
CA LEU A 121 8.54 -10.17 -1.10
C LEU A 121 7.65 -11.35 -1.49
N TYR A 122 6.84 -11.19 -2.52
CA TYR A 122 5.92 -12.21 -3.00
C TYR A 122 6.13 -12.53 -4.47
N ASP A 123 6.10 -13.81 -4.86
CA ASP A 123 6.10 -14.28 -6.25
C ASP A 123 4.65 -14.40 -6.74
N LEU A 124 4.10 -13.36 -7.30
CA LEU A 124 2.70 -13.27 -7.72
C LEU A 124 2.27 -14.35 -8.74
N LYS A 125 3.24 -14.98 -9.42
CA LYS A 125 2.95 -16.08 -10.35
C LYS A 125 2.61 -17.37 -9.59
N ASN A 126 3.32 -17.64 -8.49
CA ASN A 126 3.20 -18.88 -7.72
C ASN A 126 2.38 -18.69 -6.44
N ASP A 127 2.28 -17.45 -5.96
CA ASP A 127 1.57 -17.05 -4.77
C ASP A 127 0.73 -15.77 -5.04
N PRO A 128 -0.37 -15.87 -5.80
CA PRO A 128 -1.21 -14.72 -6.14
C PRO A 128 -1.96 -14.13 -4.94
N PHE A 129 -1.97 -14.83 -3.81
CA PHE A 129 -2.62 -14.37 -2.57
C PHE A 129 -1.65 -13.76 -1.57
N GLU A 130 -0.36 -13.68 -1.92
CA GLU A 130 0.66 -13.02 -1.08
C GLU A 130 0.74 -13.61 0.35
N ILE A 131 0.76 -14.94 0.45
CA ILE A 131 0.74 -15.67 1.73
C ILE A 131 2.18 -16.00 2.18
N ASN A 132 3.09 -16.28 1.24
CA ASN A 132 4.43 -16.78 1.53
C ASN A 132 5.46 -15.65 1.32
N ASN A 133 5.85 -14.99 2.41
CA ASN A 133 6.89 -13.98 2.36
C ASN A 133 8.27 -14.59 2.06
N LEU A 134 8.89 -14.17 0.97
CA LEU A 134 10.19 -14.64 0.47
C LEU A 134 11.35 -13.69 0.82
N ALA A 135 11.12 -12.64 1.61
CA ALA A 135 12.13 -11.62 1.90
C ALA A 135 13.37 -12.19 2.59
N ASP A 136 13.19 -13.21 3.42
CA ASP A 136 14.29 -13.85 4.16
C ASP A 136 14.86 -15.10 3.47
N ASP A 137 14.32 -15.50 2.30
CA ASP A 137 14.85 -16.64 1.55
C ASP A 137 16.04 -16.20 0.66
N PRO A 138 17.26 -16.73 0.91
CA PRO A 138 18.46 -16.37 0.13
C PRO A 138 18.33 -16.59 -1.37
N LYS A 139 17.49 -17.51 -1.80
CA LYS A 139 17.22 -17.76 -3.24
C LYS A 139 16.63 -16.53 -3.95
N TYR A 140 15.92 -15.69 -3.21
CA TYR A 140 15.25 -14.50 -3.73
C TYR A 140 15.99 -13.19 -3.42
N ALA A 141 17.15 -13.24 -2.78
CA ALA A 141 17.93 -12.06 -2.37
C ALA A 141 18.18 -11.07 -3.52
N LYS A 142 18.47 -11.55 -4.73
CA LYS A 142 18.65 -10.68 -5.92
C LYS A 142 17.37 -9.96 -6.32
N HIS A 143 16.22 -10.62 -6.19
CA HIS A 143 14.91 -10.00 -6.48
C HIS A 143 14.58 -8.96 -5.43
N LEU A 144 14.78 -9.27 -4.15
CA LEU A 144 14.58 -8.34 -3.03
C LEU A 144 15.42 -7.07 -3.23
N GLU A 145 16.73 -7.22 -3.47
CA GLU A 145 17.65 -6.11 -3.66
C GLU A 145 17.28 -5.23 -4.88
N ARG A 146 16.86 -5.86 -5.98
CA ARG A 146 16.38 -5.12 -7.16
C ARG A 146 15.18 -4.23 -6.82
N HIS A 147 14.20 -4.76 -6.08
CA HIS A 147 12.98 -4.03 -5.73
C HIS A 147 13.27 -2.93 -4.70
N ARG A 148 14.14 -3.18 -3.72
CA ARG A 148 14.65 -2.15 -2.81
C ARG A 148 15.25 -0.97 -3.58
N LYS A 149 16.11 -1.24 -4.57
CA LYS A 149 16.73 -0.19 -5.41
C LYS A 149 15.70 0.59 -6.23
N ILE A 150 14.65 -0.06 -6.74
CA ILE A 150 13.56 0.62 -7.45
C ILE A 150 12.86 1.57 -6.49
N LEU A 151 12.45 1.08 -5.31
CA LEU A 151 11.75 1.88 -4.32
C LEU A 151 12.59 3.08 -3.87
N MET A 152 13.85 2.85 -3.49
CA MET A 152 14.74 3.93 -3.04
C MET A 152 14.92 5.02 -4.09
N ARG A 153 15.08 4.65 -5.36
CA ARG A 153 15.17 5.62 -6.46
C ARG A 153 13.89 6.42 -6.62
N TRP A 154 12.73 5.76 -6.52
CA TRP A 154 11.45 6.45 -6.61
C TRP A 154 11.27 7.42 -5.44
N MET A 155 11.48 6.99 -4.21
CA MET A 155 11.39 7.83 -3.01
C MET A 155 12.30 9.07 -3.10
N LYS A 156 13.53 8.90 -3.62
CA LYS A 156 14.44 10.02 -3.84
C LYS A 156 13.96 10.96 -4.95
N LYS A 157 13.47 10.40 -6.07
CA LYS A 157 13.01 11.18 -7.23
C LYS A 157 11.78 12.03 -6.90
N THR A 158 10.86 11.48 -6.10
CA THR A 158 9.59 12.13 -5.76
C THR A 158 9.67 12.93 -4.46
N ASP A 159 10.83 12.94 -3.80
CA ASP A 159 10.97 13.53 -2.45
C ASP A 159 9.86 13.03 -1.50
N ASP A 160 9.66 11.71 -1.48
CA ASP A 160 8.56 11.07 -0.76
C ASP A 160 8.56 11.43 0.74
N LYS A 161 7.66 12.30 1.13
CA LYS A 161 7.51 12.76 2.52
C LYS A 161 6.76 11.75 3.39
N GLY A 162 5.98 10.85 2.81
CA GLY A 162 5.18 9.87 3.54
C GLY A 162 6.00 8.82 4.29
N GLN A 163 7.31 8.73 4.04
CA GLN A 163 8.22 7.94 4.87
C GLN A 163 8.46 8.53 6.27
N TYR A 164 8.12 9.80 6.49
CA TYR A 164 8.32 10.52 7.75
C TYR A 164 7.02 10.66 8.54
N PRO A 165 7.09 10.87 9.86
CA PRO A 165 5.91 11.15 10.68
C PRO A 165 5.16 12.39 10.19
N GLU A 166 3.84 12.35 10.25
CA GLU A 166 2.99 13.51 9.97
C GLU A 166 3.28 14.67 10.93
N THR A 167 3.01 15.88 10.46
CA THR A 167 3.17 17.09 11.27
C THR A 167 2.09 17.16 12.36
N VAL A 168 2.38 17.87 13.45
CA VAL A 168 1.39 18.10 14.52
C VAL A 168 0.13 18.80 13.98
N VAL A 169 0.28 19.71 13.01
CA VAL A 169 -0.85 20.39 12.37
C VAL A 169 -1.77 19.39 11.65
N ALA A 170 -1.19 18.45 10.87
CA ALA A 170 -1.97 17.40 10.21
C ALA A 170 -2.69 16.49 11.22
N LEU A 171 -2.01 16.11 12.30
CA LEU A 171 -2.60 15.28 13.35
C LEU A 171 -3.75 16.00 14.09
N LYS A 172 -3.63 17.32 14.36
CA LYS A 172 -4.71 18.12 14.94
C LYS A 172 -5.95 18.14 14.07
N GLY A 173 -5.82 18.34 12.76
CA GLY A 173 -6.97 18.28 11.83
C GLY A 173 -7.69 16.94 11.83
N VAL A 174 -6.96 15.83 12.03
CA VAL A 174 -7.58 14.51 12.19
C VAL A 174 -8.31 14.37 13.51
N LEU A 175 -7.72 14.86 14.61
CA LEU A 175 -8.37 14.86 15.93
C LEU A 175 -9.65 15.69 15.94
N GLU A 176 -9.67 16.83 15.27
CA GLU A 176 -10.87 17.67 15.10
C GLU A 176 -12.00 16.92 14.39
N GLN A 177 -11.66 16.08 13.40
CA GLN A 177 -12.64 15.33 12.63
C GLN A 177 -13.10 14.04 13.32
N TRP A 178 -12.18 13.31 13.98
CA TRP A 178 -12.41 11.95 14.43
C TRP A 178 -12.40 11.78 15.97
N GLY A 179 -11.94 12.78 16.71
CA GLY A 179 -11.93 12.78 18.17
C GLY A 179 -11.26 11.54 18.77
N ASP A 180 -11.98 10.87 19.67
CA ASP A 180 -11.48 9.69 20.40
C ASP A 180 -11.30 8.44 19.54
N GLN A 181 -11.79 8.42 18.31
CA GLN A 181 -11.55 7.33 17.38
C GLN A 181 -10.10 7.31 16.88
N ALA A 182 -9.40 8.44 16.95
CA ALA A 182 -8.00 8.58 16.56
C ALA A 182 -7.07 7.98 17.64
N VAL A 183 -6.97 6.66 17.69
CA VAL A 183 -6.31 5.90 18.77
C VAL A 183 -4.82 5.60 18.54
N ASN A 184 -4.25 5.92 17.37
CA ASN A 184 -2.84 5.67 17.15
C ASN A 184 -1.96 6.54 18.07
N PRO A 185 -0.81 6.03 18.58
CA PRO A 185 0.04 6.73 19.54
C PRO A 185 0.57 8.10 19.06
N GLU A 186 0.69 8.26 17.74
CA GLU A 186 1.15 9.50 17.12
C GLU A 186 0.27 10.69 17.45
N TYR A 187 -1.01 10.47 17.74
CA TYR A 187 -1.95 11.54 18.09
C TYR A 187 -1.66 12.18 19.45
N GLU A 188 -0.95 11.50 20.36
CA GLU A 188 -0.53 12.09 21.64
C GLU A 188 0.32 13.34 21.45
N ARG A 189 1.07 13.44 20.35
CA ARG A 189 1.85 14.63 19.99
C ARG A 189 0.98 15.85 19.67
N ALA A 190 -0.28 15.66 19.40
CA ALA A 190 -1.22 16.72 19.00
C ALA A 190 -2.29 16.99 20.07
N ARG A 191 -2.42 16.12 21.08
CA ARG A 191 -3.32 16.30 22.23
C ARG A 191 -2.70 17.19 23.33
N ASN A 192 -1.38 17.26 23.36
CA ASN A 192 -0.59 18.14 24.22
C ASN A 192 -0.23 19.43 23.47
#